data_6dfbfc6b338edbea8166c6373241762c
#
_entry.id   6dfbfc6b338edbea8166c6373241762c
#
_cell.length_a   1.000
_cell.length_b   1.000
_cell.length_c   1.000
_cell.angle_alpha   90.00
_cell.angle_beta   90.00
_cell.angle_gamma   90.00
#
_symmetry.space_group_name_H-M   'P 1'
#
loop_
_entity.id
_entity.type
_entity.pdbx_description
1 polymer ?
#
loop_
_entity_poly.entity_id
_entity_poly.type
_entity_poly.pdbx_seq_one_letter_code
_entity_poly.pdbx_strand_id
1 'polypeptide(L)'
;MKKLLMALFTVALCAGFAACSSNDDNEPSIADKVVGVYVGQTAASFQYSPTPDLTDGDSIIVTKATDNTVNIEYRGKKWGKGTFKNVRVTETNDVYTFAETASTMAIASPHQPQVSKDYAANIKGTTKKTNKNNFSFNITVSGLMGGVKIAFTPKAN
;
A
#
# COMPACT_ATOMS: atom_id res chain seq x y z
N MET A 1 -55.59 54.37 5.89
CA MET A 1 -55.11 54.70 7.24
C MET A 1 -53.95 53.73 7.53
N LYS A 2 -52.85 54.25 8.00
CA LYS A 2 -51.63 53.63 8.46
C LYS A 2 -50.76 52.91 7.40
N LYS A 3 -49.89 53.70 6.86
CA LYS A 3 -48.73 53.34 6.02
C LYS A 3 -47.66 52.80 6.96
N LEU A 4 -47.14 51.60 6.64
CA LEU A 4 -45.94 51.08 7.30
C LEU A 4 -44.82 51.08 6.31
N LEU A 5 -43.85 51.98 6.54
CA LEU A 5 -42.63 52.09 5.81
C LEU A 5 -41.72 50.96 6.26
N MET A 6 -41.33 50.10 5.34
CA MET A 6 -40.25 49.18 5.55
C MET A 6 -38.98 49.71 4.86
N ALA A 7 -38.06 50.15 5.69
CA ALA A 7 -36.72 50.58 5.24
C ALA A 7 -35.87 49.38 4.88
N LEU A 8 -35.46 49.34 3.61
CA LEU A 8 -34.41 48.41 3.15
C LEU A 8 -33.05 48.90 3.64
N PHE A 9 -32.46 48.13 4.51
CA PHE A 9 -31.04 48.27 4.87
C PHE A 9 -30.23 47.39 3.96
N THR A 10 -29.69 47.98 2.89
CA THR A 10 -28.68 47.32 2.03
C THR A 10 -27.32 47.62 2.63
N VAL A 11 -26.76 46.69 3.39
CA VAL A 11 -25.38 46.74 3.81
C VAL A 11 -24.53 45.99 2.78
N ALA A 12 -23.90 46.78 1.90
CA ALA A 12 -22.87 46.26 1.01
C ALA A 12 -21.57 46.12 1.81
N LEU A 13 -21.28 44.92 2.33
CA LEU A 13 -19.97 44.58 2.83
C LEU A 13 -19.13 44.08 1.66
N CYS A 14 -18.39 44.98 1.04
CA CYS A 14 -17.25 44.62 0.20
C CYS A 14 -16.09 44.19 1.09
N ALA A 15 -16.13 42.95 1.56
CA ALA A 15 -14.94 42.30 2.09
C ALA A 15 -14.11 41.85 0.89
N GLY A 16 -13.03 42.59 0.61
CA GLY A 16 -12.03 42.19 -0.36
C GLY A 16 -11.36 40.91 0.12
N PHE A 17 -11.78 39.79 -0.44
CA PHE A 17 -10.98 38.59 -0.40
C PHE A 17 -9.81 38.83 -1.34
N ALA A 18 -8.66 39.20 -0.77
CA ALA A 18 -7.39 38.98 -1.41
C ALA A 18 -7.34 37.46 -1.71
N ALA A 19 -7.64 37.10 -2.95
CA ALA A 19 -7.35 35.79 -3.44
C ALA A 19 -5.83 35.64 -3.42
N CYS A 20 -5.29 35.13 -2.33
CA CYS A 20 -4.03 34.43 -2.39
C CYS A 20 -4.29 33.25 -3.33
N SER A 21 -3.95 33.41 -4.60
CA SER A 21 -3.72 32.28 -5.49
C SER A 21 -2.43 31.64 -5.01
N SER A 22 -2.52 30.82 -3.97
CA SER A 22 -1.59 29.74 -3.79
C SER A 22 -1.86 28.80 -4.97
N ASN A 23 -0.99 28.85 -5.96
CA ASN A 23 -0.81 27.76 -6.88
C ASN A 23 -0.30 26.60 -6.02
N ASP A 24 -1.18 25.95 -5.31
CA ASP A 24 -1.00 24.57 -4.85
C ASP A 24 -1.12 23.70 -6.11
N ASP A 25 -0.06 23.66 -6.89
CA ASP A 25 0.26 22.57 -7.78
C ASP A 25 0.52 21.36 -6.88
N ASN A 26 -0.55 20.83 -6.30
CA ASN A 26 -0.54 19.60 -5.49
C ASN A 26 -0.33 18.43 -6.44
N GLU A 27 0.87 18.33 -7.00
CA GLU A 27 1.26 17.10 -7.68
C GLU A 27 1.19 15.96 -6.65
N PRO A 28 0.46 14.86 -6.95
CA PRO A 28 0.34 13.75 -6.03
C PRO A 28 1.72 13.26 -5.60
N SER A 29 1.92 13.10 -4.31
CA SER A 29 3.18 12.58 -3.76
C SER A 29 3.52 11.20 -4.33
N ILE A 30 4.77 10.77 -4.22
CA ILE A 30 5.17 9.43 -4.69
C ILE A 30 4.32 8.35 -4.01
N ALA A 31 4.03 8.52 -2.72
CA ALA A 31 3.18 7.59 -1.99
C ALA A 31 1.75 7.54 -2.55
N ASP A 32 1.15 8.68 -2.92
CA ASP A 32 -0.20 8.73 -3.50
C ASP A 32 -0.31 7.98 -4.84
N LYS A 33 0.80 7.92 -5.57
CA LYS A 33 0.87 7.25 -6.88
C LYS A 33 0.85 5.72 -6.78
N VAL A 34 1.17 5.15 -5.60
CA VAL A 34 1.31 3.70 -5.39
C VAL A 34 0.31 3.10 -4.40
N VAL A 35 -0.51 3.91 -3.72
CA VAL A 35 -1.55 3.40 -2.82
C VAL A 35 -2.61 2.60 -3.57
N GLY A 36 -3.12 1.55 -2.93
CA GLY A 36 -4.16 0.72 -3.52
C GLY A 36 -4.25 -0.67 -2.91
N VAL A 37 -5.21 -1.43 -3.41
CA VAL A 37 -5.39 -2.85 -3.09
C VAL A 37 -5.08 -3.65 -4.34
N TYR A 38 -4.11 -4.54 -4.22
CA TYR A 38 -3.63 -5.38 -5.32
C TYR A 38 -3.99 -6.83 -4.99
N VAL A 39 -4.81 -7.45 -5.81
CA VAL A 39 -5.17 -8.86 -5.69
C VAL A 39 -4.41 -9.65 -6.75
N GLY A 40 -3.83 -10.78 -6.37
CA GLY A 40 -2.97 -11.50 -7.28
C GLY A 40 -2.68 -12.93 -6.89
N GLN A 41 -1.61 -13.43 -7.46
CA GLN A 41 -1.07 -14.75 -7.19
C GLN A 41 0.20 -14.65 -6.37
N THR A 42 0.34 -15.52 -5.42
CA THR A 42 1.56 -15.75 -4.66
C THR A 42 2.23 -17.04 -5.13
N ALA A 43 3.53 -16.97 -5.35
CA ALA A 43 4.40 -18.13 -5.58
C ALA A 43 5.37 -18.25 -4.39
N ALA A 44 5.17 -19.24 -3.54
CA ALA A 44 6.02 -19.49 -2.39
C ALA A 44 7.00 -20.61 -2.68
N SER A 45 8.30 -20.34 -2.47
CA SER A 45 9.37 -21.31 -2.62
C SER A 45 10.17 -21.46 -1.33
N PHE A 46 10.66 -22.65 -1.05
CA PHE A 46 11.46 -22.96 0.12
C PHE A 46 12.52 -24.02 -0.21
N GLN A 47 13.53 -24.11 0.64
CA GLN A 47 14.75 -24.87 0.36
C GLN A 47 14.54 -26.32 -0.10
N TYR A 48 13.49 -26.97 0.39
CA TYR A 48 13.25 -28.40 0.16
C TYR A 48 12.19 -28.67 -0.92
N SER A 49 11.67 -27.64 -1.59
CA SER A 49 10.69 -27.80 -2.66
C SER A 49 11.17 -27.07 -3.92
N PRO A 50 11.52 -27.80 -4.98
CA PRO A 50 11.98 -27.18 -6.23
C PRO A 50 10.84 -26.48 -7.00
N THR A 51 9.58 -26.87 -6.71
CA THR A 51 8.41 -26.29 -7.38
C THR A 51 7.73 -25.28 -6.45
N PRO A 52 7.52 -24.04 -6.87
CA PRO A 52 6.79 -23.07 -6.07
C PRO A 52 5.35 -23.49 -5.80
N ASP A 53 4.90 -23.22 -4.59
CA ASP A 53 3.51 -23.40 -4.19
C ASP A 53 2.71 -22.15 -4.59
N LEU A 54 1.77 -22.32 -5.52
CA LEU A 54 0.98 -21.24 -6.07
C LEU A 54 -0.32 -21.06 -5.28
N THR A 55 -0.65 -19.82 -4.91
CA THR A 55 -1.90 -19.45 -4.23
C THR A 55 -2.52 -18.24 -4.91
N ASP A 56 -3.76 -18.41 -5.35
CA ASP A 56 -4.53 -17.34 -5.99
C ASP A 56 -5.40 -16.56 -5.00
N GLY A 57 -5.57 -15.27 -5.29
CA GLY A 57 -6.45 -14.37 -4.54
C GLY A 57 -5.85 -13.91 -3.21
N ASP A 58 -4.54 -13.95 -3.07
CA ASP A 58 -3.81 -13.22 -2.05
C ASP A 58 -3.86 -11.72 -2.37
N SER A 59 -3.62 -10.87 -1.39
CA SER A 59 -3.65 -9.42 -1.60
C SER A 59 -2.52 -8.71 -0.89
N ILE A 60 -2.12 -7.58 -1.51
CA ILE A 60 -1.27 -6.57 -0.91
C ILE A 60 -2.04 -5.26 -0.86
N ILE A 61 -2.09 -4.65 0.31
CA ILE A 61 -2.72 -3.35 0.56
C ILE A 61 -1.60 -2.36 0.85
N VAL A 62 -1.52 -1.32 0.02
CA VAL A 62 -0.55 -0.22 0.18
C VAL A 62 -1.32 1.01 0.62
N THR A 63 -0.94 1.57 1.78
CA THR A 63 -1.53 2.78 2.34
C THR A 63 -0.45 3.84 2.56
N LYS A 64 -0.80 5.11 2.36
CA LYS A 64 0.13 6.23 2.59
C LYS A 64 0.50 6.33 4.07
N ALA A 65 1.77 6.52 4.36
CA ALA A 65 2.29 6.89 5.68
C ALA A 65 2.81 8.33 5.69
N THR A 66 3.64 8.68 4.70
CA THR A 66 4.10 10.06 4.43
C THR A 66 4.16 10.26 2.91
N ASP A 67 4.67 11.39 2.42
CA ASP A 67 4.75 11.65 0.98
C ASP A 67 5.70 10.71 0.23
N ASN A 68 6.64 10.08 0.90
CA ASN A 68 7.60 9.15 0.32
C ASN A 68 7.69 7.80 1.05
N THR A 69 6.78 7.53 1.97
CA THR A 69 6.69 6.23 2.64
C THR A 69 5.25 5.70 2.64
N VAL A 70 5.14 4.38 2.63
CA VAL A 70 3.87 3.66 2.67
C VAL A 70 3.90 2.57 3.73
N ASN A 71 2.73 2.14 4.18
CA ASN A 71 2.58 0.89 4.90
C ASN A 71 2.08 -0.17 3.92
N ILE A 72 2.64 -1.37 4.00
CA ILE A 72 2.29 -2.49 3.14
C ILE A 72 1.76 -3.61 4.02
N GLU A 73 0.52 -4.05 3.77
CA GLU A 73 -0.07 -5.20 4.41
C GLU A 73 -0.18 -6.34 3.38
N TYR A 74 0.47 -7.46 3.64
CA TYR A 74 0.27 -8.70 2.90
C TYR A 74 -0.77 -9.56 3.59
N ARG A 75 -1.73 -10.05 2.83
CA ARG A 75 -2.78 -10.98 3.27
C ARG A 75 -2.77 -12.21 2.38
N GLY A 76 -2.04 -13.22 2.83
CA GLY A 76 -1.97 -14.52 2.17
C GLY A 76 -3.00 -15.48 2.76
N LYS A 77 -3.67 -16.24 1.90
CA LYS A 77 -4.61 -17.30 2.32
C LYS A 77 -3.88 -18.47 2.97
N LYS A 78 -2.69 -18.77 2.50
CA LYS A 78 -1.88 -19.90 2.95
C LYS A 78 -0.64 -19.46 3.71
N TRP A 79 0.01 -18.39 3.28
CA TRP A 79 1.30 -17.95 3.77
C TRP A 79 1.22 -16.83 4.81
N GLY A 80 0.07 -16.70 5.47
CA GLY A 80 -0.11 -15.81 6.61
C GLY A 80 -0.31 -14.36 6.25
N LYS A 81 -0.08 -13.49 7.25
CA LYS A 81 -0.29 -12.04 7.15
C LYS A 81 0.89 -11.30 7.76
N GLY A 82 1.22 -10.14 7.21
CA GLY A 82 2.26 -9.28 7.75
C GLY A 82 2.05 -7.82 7.38
N THR A 83 2.48 -6.92 8.26
CA THR A 83 2.43 -5.47 8.02
C THR A 83 3.84 -4.91 8.10
N PHE A 84 4.26 -4.25 7.05
CA PHE A 84 5.55 -3.58 6.92
C PHE A 84 5.30 -2.07 6.93
N LYS A 85 5.77 -1.38 7.97
CA LYS A 85 5.50 0.04 8.19
C LYS A 85 6.63 0.90 7.65
N ASN A 86 6.27 2.12 7.20
CA ASN A 86 7.20 3.15 6.74
C ASN A 86 8.17 2.67 5.64
N VAL A 87 7.68 1.83 4.74
CA VAL A 87 8.43 1.38 3.57
C VAL A 87 8.71 2.57 2.68
N ARG A 88 9.97 2.92 2.48
CA ARG A 88 10.37 4.03 1.63
C ARG A 88 10.11 3.71 0.16
N VAL A 89 9.52 4.65 -0.55
CA VAL A 89 9.30 4.57 -2.00
C VAL A 89 10.17 5.61 -2.69
N THR A 90 10.85 5.19 -3.74
CA THR A 90 11.65 6.06 -4.61
C THR A 90 11.21 5.86 -6.05
N GLU A 91 11.35 6.91 -6.87
CA GLU A 91 11.06 6.87 -8.30
C GLU A 91 12.36 7.05 -9.08
N THR A 92 12.62 6.15 -10.03
CA THR A 92 13.75 6.24 -10.96
C THR A 92 13.35 5.62 -12.31
N ASN A 93 13.53 6.34 -13.40
CA ASN A 93 13.26 5.84 -14.77
C ASN A 93 11.88 5.18 -14.91
N ASP A 94 10.82 5.86 -14.43
CA ASP A 94 9.43 5.38 -14.47
C ASP A 94 9.17 4.09 -13.67
N VAL A 95 10.04 3.75 -12.74
CA VAL A 95 9.89 2.64 -11.81
C VAL A 95 9.83 3.16 -10.39
N TYR A 96 8.79 2.78 -9.66
CA TYR A 96 8.73 2.95 -8.21
C TYR A 96 9.40 1.74 -7.56
N THR A 97 10.32 1.99 -6.66
CA THR A 97 11.03 0.97 -5.88
C THR A 97 10.65 1.11 -4.41
N PHE A 98 10.19 0.01 -3.84
CA PHE A 98 9.91 -0.13 -2.40
C PHE A 98 11.15 -0.69 -1.73
N ALA A 99 11.73 0.09 -0.83
CA ALA A 99 12.94 -0.30 -0.12
C ALA A 99 12.73 -1.55 0.74
N GLU A 100 13.77 -2.35 0.88
CA GLU A 100 13.72 -3.51 1.77
C GLU A 100 13.42 -3.07 3.20
N THR A 101 12.36 -3.64 3.79
CA THR A 101 11.88 -3.28 5.11
C THR A 101 11.58 -4.53 5.91
N ALA A 102 12.14 -4.59 7.12
CA ALA A 102 11.96 -5.70 8.05
C ALA A 102 10.66 -5.55 8.87
N SER A 103 10.04 -6.69 9.17
CA SER A 103 8.88 -6.81 10.05
C SER A 103 8.72 -8.26 10.51
N THR A 104 7.52 -8.62 10.94
CA THR A 104 7.12 -9.99 11.22
C THR A 104 5.92 -10.40 10.39
N MET A 105 5.80 -11.68 10.14
CA MET A 105 4.63 -12.31 9.53
C MET A 105 4.04 -13.36 10.46
N ALA A 106 2.75 -13.24 10.72
CA ALA A 106 1.99 -14.26 11.44
C ALA A 106 1.57 -15.37 10.48
N ILE A 107 2.12 -16.56 10.65
CA ILE A 107 1.84 -17.74 9.82
C ILE A 107 1.18 -18.81 10.68
N ALA A 108 0.01 -19.27 10.24
CA ALA A 108 -0.71 -20.33 10.93
C ALA A 108 -0.02 -21.69 10.76
N SER A 109 -0.08 -22.50 11.80
CA SER A 109 0.39 -23.88 11.72
C SER A 109 -0.49 -24.70 10.77
N PRO A 110 0.06 -25.48 9.83
CA PRO A 110 -0.74 -26.33 8.94
C PRO A 110 -1.61 -27.35 9.70
N HIS A 111 -1.16 -27.80 10.87
CA HIS A 111 -1.86 -28.78 11.69
C HIS A 111 -2.78 -28.16 12.77
N GLN A 112 -2.59 -26.86 13.04
CA GLN A 112 -3.36 -26.10 14.03
C GLN A 112 -3.63 -24.69 13.51
N PRO A 113 -4.60 -24.52 12.61
CA PRO A 113 -4.84 -23.23 11.94
C PRO A 113 -5.26 -22.10 12.88
N GLN A 114 -5.70 -22.42 14.09
CA GLN A 114 -6.00 -21.46 15.15
C GLN A 114 -4.73 -20.89 15.82
N VAL A 115 -3.58 -21.56 15.66
CA VAL A 115 -2.32 -21.15 16.27
C VAL A 115 -1.43 -20.55 15.20
N SER A 116 -1.17 -19.26 15.30
CA SER A 116 -0.19 -18.57 14.48
C SER A 116 1.09 -18.29 15.26
N LYS A 117 2.20 -18.31 14.57
CA LYS A 117 3.51 -17.93 15.09
C LYS A 117 4.09 -16.81 14.26
N ASP A 118 4.71 -15.84 14.91
CA ASP A 118 5.41 -14.74 14.25
C ASP A 118 6.81 -15.16 13.79
N TYR A 119 7.10 -14.87 12.54
CA TYR A 119 8.41 -15.11 11.93
C TYR A 119 8.98 -13.78 11.43
N ALA A 120 10.27 -13.59 11.58
CA ALA A 120 10.96 -12.44 11.00
C ALA A 120 10.83 -12.47 9.47
N ALA A 121 10.48 -11.33 8.88
CA ALA A 121 10.25 -11.20 7.46
C ALA A 121 10.77 -9.87 6.92
N ASN A 122 11.22 -9.85 5.67
CA ASN A 122 11.56 -8.66 4.93
C ASN A 122 10.71 -8.58 3.67
N ILE A 123 10.26 -7.37 3.30
CA ILE A 123 9.58 -7.09 2.04
C ILE A 123 10.40 -6.13 1.20
N LYS A 124 10.39 -6.32 -0.12
CA LYS A 124 10.83 -5.35 -1.12
C LYS A 124 10.01 -5.52 -2.39
N GLY A 125 9.96 -4.49 -3.23
CA GLY A 125 9.18 -4.58 -4.45
C GLY A 125 9.45 -3.46 -5.43
N THR A 126 8.85 -3.59 -6.60
CA THR A 126 8.88 -2.59 -7.66
C THR A 126 7.53 -2.53 -8.38
N THR A 127 7.24 -1.38 -8.99
CA THR A 127 6.14 -1.24 -9.95
C THR A 127 6.49 -0.22 -11.02
N LYS A 128 5.95 -0.39 -12.23
CA LYS A 128 6.09 0.60 -13.30
C LYS A 128 5.04 1.70 -13.17
N LYS A 129 5.45 2.95 -13.41
CA LYS A 129 4.57 4.13 -13.39
C LYS A 129 3.38 4.00 -14.36
N THR A 130 3.63 3.42 -15.53
CA THR A 130 2.65 3.32 -16.61
C THR A 130 1.65 2.18 -16.42
N ASN A 131 1.91 1.24 -15.51
CA ASN A 131 1.03 0.09 -15.32
C ASN A 131 1.05 -0.38 -13.86
N LYS A 132 0.05 0.02 -13.10
CA LYS A 132 -0.14 -0.38 -11.69
C LYS A 132 -0.31 -1.91 -11.53
N ASN A 133 -0.61 -2.65 -12.59
CA ASN A 133 -0.70 -4.12 -12.53
C ASN A 133 0.69 -4.79 -12.60
N ASN A 134 1.77 -4.04 -12.79
CA ASN A 134 3.14 -4.54 -12.78
C ASN A 134 3.81 -4.45 -11.40
N PHE A 135 3.02 -4.52 -10.33
CA PHE A 135 3.59 -4.67 -9.00
C PHE A 135 4.28 -6.04 -8.88
N SER A 136 5.47 -6.03 -8.34
CA SER A 136 6.18 -7.26 -7.94
C SER A 136 6.69 -7.06 -6.53
N PHE A 137 6.23 -7.87 -5.61
CA PHE A 137 6.73 -7.88 -4.24
C PHE A 137 7.38 -9.22 -3.93
N ASN A 138 8.52 -9.15 -3.25
CA ASN A 138 9.21 -10.31 -2.72
C ASN A 138 9.25 -10.19 -1.20
N ILE A 139 8.71 -11.19 -0.51
CA ILE A 139 8.78 -11.32 0.93
C ILE A 139 9.67 -12.51 1.25
N THR A 140 10.65 -12.30 2.12
CA THR A 140 11.51 -13.38 2.63
C THR A 140 11.16 -13.59 4.10
N VAL A 141 10.77 -14.82 4.46
CA VAL A 141 10.44 -15.21 5.84
C VAL A 141 11.56 -16.08 6.37
N SER A 142 12.20 -15.63 7.44
CA SER A 142 13.31 -16.34 8.06
C SER A 142 12.83 -17.34 9.12
N GLY A 143 13.55 -18.44 9.30
CA GLY A 143 13.28 -19.41 10.36
C GLY A 143 12.10 -20.36 10.12
N LEU A 144 11.40 -20.23 9.00
CA LEU A 144 10.36 -21.15 8.56
C LEU A 144 10.89 -22.03 7.44
N MET A 145 10.89 -23.35 7.61
CA MET A 145 11.30 -24.34 6.58
C MET A 145 12.65 -24.04 5.89
N GLY A 146 13.63 -23.52 6.62
CA GLY A 146 14.93 -23.12 6.06
C GLY A 146 14.92 -21.76 5.31
N GLY A 147 13.81 -21.03 5.40
CA GLY A 147 13.59 -19.76 4.70
C GLY A 147 12.55 -19.94 3.58
N VAL A 148 11.49 -19.13 3.65
CA VAL A 148 10.44 -19.09 2.62
C VAL A 148 10.57 -17.80 1.84
N LYS A 149 10.57 -17.89 0.51
CA LYS A 149 10.51 -16.75 -0.40
C LYS A 149 9.12 -16.70 -1.02
N ILE A 150 8.43 -15.61 -0.84
CA ILE A 150 7.08 -15.36 -1.36
C ILE A 150 7.18 -14.30 -2.43
N ALA A 151 6.91 -14.64 -3.68
CA ALA A 151 6.79 -13.71 -4.78
C ALA A 151 5.32 -13.43 -5.05
N PHE A 152 4.89 -12.18 -4.95
CA PHE A 152 3.54 -11.75 -5.25
C PHE A 152 3.49 -11.02 -6.59
N THR A 153 2.53 -11.37 -7.42
CA THR A 153 2.25 -10.73 -8.70
C THR A 153 0.75 -10.45 -8.82
N PRO A 154 0.32 -9.18 -9.02
CA PRO A 154 -1.09 -8.87 -9.24
C PRO A 154 -1.63 -9.56 -10.47
N LYS A 155 -2.90 -9.94 -10.44
CA LYS A 155 -3.63 -10.29 -11.66
C LYS A 155 -4.12 -9.01 -12.32
N ALA A 156 -3.97 -8.92 -13.63
CA ALA A 156 -4.64 -7.89 -14.42
C ALA A 156 -6.16 -8.05 -14.26
N ASN A 157 -6.83 -6.96 -13.89
CA ASN A 157 -8.29 -6.87 -13.93
C ASN A 157 -8.73 -6.60 -15.36
#